data_7cb3feee2e9f8ae5c00c0477d847e039
#
_entry.id   7cb3feee2e9f8ae5c00c0477d847e039
#
_cell.length_a   1.000
_cell.length_b   1.000
_cell.length_c   1.000
_cell.angle_alpha   90.00
_cell.angle_beta   90.00
_cell.angle_gamma   90.00
#
_symmetry.space_group_name_H-M   'P 1'
#
loop_
_entity.id
_entity.type
_entity.pdbx_description
1 polymer ?
#
loop_
_entity_poly.entity_id
_entity_poly.type
_entity_poly.pdbx_seq_one_letter_code
_entity_poly.pdbx_strand_id
1 'polypeptide(L)'
;MNHEELKALDKQYVMQTYGRFDVDIASGKGATLWNAAGEKYIDFTSGIGVCSVGYANEKWIGAITEQAAKLGHISNLFYSEPYIKLAEQLCKRTGMSNVFFANGGGEANEGMIKLARKYSFDKYGKGRGTVITLVNSFHGRTITTLAATGQDVFHNYFFPFTEGFRYAMPNLDAVEAVAGHDVCAVMVELVQGEGGVMPLDKEFVHALADLCEKRDWLLLVDEVQTGVGRTGSLFAFQEYGITPDVASFAKGIAGGLPMSGIMANEK
;
A
#
# COMPACT_ATOMS: atom_id res chain seq x y z
N MET A 1 5.52 12.23 31.84
CA MET A 1 5.41 10.77 32.09
C MET A 1 6.75 10.16 31.77
N ASN A 2 7.30 9.33 32.62
CA ASN A 2 8.56 8.66 32.36
C ASN A 2 8.35 7.36 31.55
N HIS A 3 9.44 6.75 31.07
CA HIS A 3 9.42 5.56 30.24
C HIS A 3 8.67 4.38 30.88
N GLU A 4 8.92 4.09 32.17
CA GLU A 4 8.30 2.98 32.88
C GLU A 4 6.78 3.21 33.11
N GLU A 5 6.37 4.46 33.36
CA GLU A 5 4.94 4.81 33.45
C GLU A 5 4.23 4.59 32.09
N LEU A 6 4.86 4.97 30.96
CA LEU A 6 4.33 4.73 29.62
C LEU A 6 4.15 3.24 29.34
N LYS A 7 5.17 2.43 29.64
CA LYS A 7 5.12 0.96 29.49
C LYS A 7 4.01 0.33 30.33
N ALA A 8 3.85 0.78 31.56
CA ALA A 8 2.80 0.27 32.44
C ALA A 8 1.39 0.57 31.89
N LEU A 9 1.17 1.80 31.40
CA LEU A 9 -0.11 2.20 30.81
C LEU A 9 -0.36 1.49 29.47
N ASP A 10 0.67 1.34 28.63
CA ASP A 10 0.56 0.59 27.39
C ASP A 10 0.16 -0.87 27.65
N LYS A 11 0.81 -1.53 28.61
CA LYS A 11 0.47 -2.90 28.99
C LYS A 11 -0.95 -3.03 29.54
N GLN A 12 -1.44 -2.00 30.23
CA GLN A 12 -2.77 -2.00 30.85
C GLN A 12 -3.89 -1.71 29.85
N TYR A 13 -3.67 -0.79 28.91
CA TYR A 13 -4.77 -0.24 28.09
C TYR A 13 -4.64 -0.50 26.59
N VAL A 14 -3.48 -0.88 26.09
CA VAL A 14 -3.27 -1.14 24.67
C VAL A 14 -3.17 -2.64 24.40
N MET A 15 -3.89 -3.14 23.39
CA MET A 15 -3.76 -4.54 22.97
C MET A 15 -2.32 -4.84 22.57
N GLN A 16 -1.74 -5.91 23.13
CA GLN A 16 -0.34 -6.30 22.91
C GLN A 16 -0.17 -7.06 21.59
N THR A 17 -0.54 -6.43 20.48
CA THR A 17 -0.46 -7.00 19.12
C THR A 17 0.89 -6.79 18.45
N TYR A 18 1.75 -5.95 19.01
CA TYR A 18 3.09 -5.65 18.50
C TYR A 18 4.14 -5.82 19.58
N GLY A 19 5.30 -6.40 19.24
CA GLY A 19 6.52 -6.29 20.04
C GLY A 19 7.09 -4.87 19.89
N ARG A 20 7.22 -4.13 21.00
CA ARG A 20 7.81 -2.79 20.99
C ARG A 20 9.28 -2.84 21.36
N PHE A 21 10.07 -1.97 20.74
CA PHE A 21 11.42 -1.68 21.22
C PHE A 21 11.32 -0.96 22.57
N ASP A 22 12.28 -1.20 23.45
CA ASP A 22 12.32 -0.59 24.80
C ASP A 22 12.83 0.86 24.75
N VAL A 23 12.14 1.69 23.98
CA VAL A 23 12.44 3.11 23.76
C VAL A 23 11.12 3.88 23.65
N ASP A 24 11.00 4.98 24.38
CA ASP A 24 9.94 5.97 24.17
C ASP A 24 10.41 7.06 23.22
N ILE A 25 9.52 7.58 22.42
CA ILE A 25 9.79 8.72 21.52
C ILE A 25 8.80 9.85 21.86
N ALA A 26 9.34 11.03 22.19
CA ALA A 26 8.55 12.18 22.61
C ALA A 26 8.50 13.29 21.53
N SER A 27 9.53 13.43 20.70
CA SER A 27 9.58 14.47 19.67
C SER A 27 10.47 14.07 18.51
N GLY A 28 10.34 14.81 17.39
CA GLY A 28 11.16 14.59 16.20
C GLY A 28 11.32 15.85 15.35
N LYS A 29 12.44 15.96 14.63
CA LYS A 29 12.67 16.98 13.60
C LYS A 29 13.54 16.41 12.48
N GLY A 30 13.08 16.48 11.25
CA GLY A 30 13.74 15.84 10.10
C GLY A 30 13.84 14.32 10.32
N ALA A 31 15.03 13.77 10.36
CA ALA A 31 15.29 12.34 10.67
C ALA A 31 15.77 12.12 12.11
N THR A 32 15.69 13.13 12.98
CA THR A 32 16.14 13.02 14.37
C THR A 32 14.94 12.90 15.30
N LEU A 33 15.02 11.96 16.24
CA LEU A 33 14.03 11.72 17.28
C LEU A 33 14.67 11.95 18.65
N TRP A 34 13.84 12.28 19.64
CA TRP A 34 14.25 12.40 21.05
C TRP A 34 13.24 11.69 21.94
N ASN A 35 13.73 10.99 22.95
CA ASN A 35 12.89 10.48 24.01
C ASN A 35 12.55 11.55 25.06
N ALA A 36 11.75 11.19 26.05
CA ALA A 36 11.38 12.11 27.14
C ALA A 36 12.56 12.56 28.01
N ALA A 37 13.63 11.79 28.08
CA ALA A 37 14.88 12.13 28.77
C ALA A 37 15.82 13.04 27.94
N GLY A 38 15.48 13.33 26.68
CA GLY A 38 16.29 14.15 25.79
C GLY A 38 17.39 13.38 25.04
N GLU A 39 17.41 12.06 25.13
CA GLU A 39 18.34 11.23 24.36
C GLU A 39 17.98 11.26 22.89
N LYS A 40 19.00 11.35 22.04
CA LYS A 40 18.88 11.53 20.60
C LYS A 40 19.01 10.21 19.85
N TYR A 41 18.11 9.99 18.88
CA TYR A 41 18.11 8.86 17.96
C TYR A 41 18.07 9.36 16.51
N ILE A 42 18.67 8.61 15.61
CA ILE A 42 18.52 8.81 14.17
C ILE A 42 17.51 7.77 13.65
N ASP A 43 16.44 8.26 13.04
CA ASP A 43 15.38 7.40 12.49
C ASP A 43 15.72 6.96 11.07
N PHE A 44 16.00 5.68 10.90
CA PHE A 44 16.16 5.02 9.60
C PHE A 44 14.89 4.29 9.16
N THR A 45 13.83 4.31 9.97
CA THR A 45 12.58 3.57 9.69
C THR A 45 11.52 4.43 9.03
N SER A 46 11.54 5.75 9.28
CA SER A 46 10.52 6.71 8.83
C SER A 46 9.08 6.26 9.17
N GLY A 47 8.89 5.58 10.32
CA GLY A 47 7.61 4.97 10.67
C GLY A 47 7.19 3.86 9.68
N ILE A 48 8.12 3.03 9.24
CA ILE A 48 7.98 2.01 8.20
C ILE A 48 7.63 2.65 6.83
N GLY A 49 8.45 3.66 6.46
CA GLY A 49 8.34 4.34 5.16
C GLY A 49 7.20 5.33 5.04
N VAL A 50 6.62 5.80 6.16
CA VAL A 50 5.46 6.70 6.17
C VAL A 50 5.85 8.18 6.24
N CYS A 51 6.79 8.54 7.13
CA CYS A 51 7.19 9.92 7.38
C CYS A 51 8.20 10.44 6.33
N SER A 52 7.83 10.38 5.06
CA SER A 52 8.73 10.66 3.92
C SER A 52 9.20 12.11 3.82
N VAL A 53 8.48 13.05 4.42
CA VAL A 53 8.88 14.48 4.49
C VAL A 53 9.65 14.82 5.76
N GLY A 54 9.93 13.84 6.62
CA GLY A 54 10.56 14.00 7.93
C GLY A 54 9.61 14.57 8.99
N TYR A 55 10.06 14.52 10.24
CA TYR A 55 9.30 15.01 11.39
C TYR A 55 9.32 16.55 11.45
N ALA A 56 8.23 17.13 11.96
CA ALA A 56 8.05 18.57 12.15
C ALA A 56 8.35 19.41 10.89
N ASN A 57 7.95 18.92 9.71
CA ASN A 57 8.06 19.68 8.47
C ASN A 57 7.08 20.86 8.50
N GLU A 58 7.60 22.07 8.43
CA GLU A 58 6.82 23.32 8.60
C GLU A 58 5.73 23.49 7.52
N LYS A 59 6.02 23.12 6.26
CA LYS A 59 5.05 23.21 5.16
C LYS A 59 3.91 22.22 5.35
N TRP A 60 4.24 21.00 5.79
CA TRP A 60 3.23 19.96 6.07
C TRP A 60 2.35 20.37 7.24
N ILE A 61 2.93 20.86 8.37
CA ILE A 61 2.18 21.36 9.52
C ILE A 61 1.28 22.52 9.12
N GLY A 62 1.81 23.49 8.38
CA GLY A 62 1.05 24.66 7.92
C GLY A 62 -0.16 24.27 7.09
N ALA A 63 0.01 23.39 6.11
CA ALA A 63 -1.08 22.93 5.25
C ALA A 63 -2.19 22.20 6.04
N ILE A 64 -1.82 21.35 7.02
CA ILE A 64 -2.79 20.65 7.87
C ILE A 64 -3.54 21.65 8.76
N THR A 65 -2.81 22.55 9.41
CA THR A 65 -3.41 23.55 10.32
C THR A 65 -4.40 24.45 9.57
N GLU A 66 -4.03 24.93 8.39
CA GLU A 66 -4.89 25.74 7.54
C GLU A 66 -6.15 24.97 7.12
N GLN A 67 -5.98 23.76 6.59
CA GLN A 67 -7.12 22.98 6.10
C GLN A 67 -8.03 22.50 7.24
N ALA A 68 -7.48 22.09 8.38
CA ALA A 68 -8.24 21.67 9.54
C ALA A 68 -9.09 22.82 10.11
N ALA A 69 -8.56 24.05 10.11
CA ALA A 69 -9.32 25.25 10.51
C ALA A 69 -10.44 25.64 9.52
N LYS A 70 -10.31 25.23 8.25
CA LYS A 70 -11.27 25.54 7.18
C LYS A 70 -12.34 24.47 7.04
N LEU A 71 -11.96 23.21 6.91
CA LEU A 71 -12.86 22.07 6.72
C LEU A 71 -12.09 20.76 6.92
N GLY A 72 -12.38 20.04 7.99
CA GLY A 72 -11.71 18.76 8.30
C GLY A 72 -12.27 17.57 7.53
N HIS A 73 -13.60 17.48 7.38
CA HIS A 73 -14.28 16.38 6.67
C HIS A 73 -15.66 16.77 6.19
N ILE A 74 -16.10 16.21 5.05
CA ILE A 74 -17.44 16.48 4.51
C ILE A 74 -18.12 15.29 3.84
N SER A 75 -17.51 14.08 3.83
CA SER A 75 -18.03 12.93 3.07
C SER A 75 -17.84 13.02 1.55
N ASN A 76 -17.84 11.87 0.89
CA ASN A 76 -17.79 11.75 -0.58
C ASN A 76 -19.11 12.13 -1.29
N LEU A 77 -20.13 12.55 -0.54
CA LEU A 77 -21.38 13.04 -1.11
C LEU A 77 -21.29 14.48 -1.63
N PHE A 78 -20.21 15.17 -1.30
CA PHE A 78 -19.99 16.57 -1.70
C PHE A 78 -18.63 16.74 -2.37
N TYR A 79 -18.54 17.72 -3.26
CA TYR A 79 -17.26 18.08 -3.87
C TYR A 79 -16.39 18.85 -2.87
N SER A 80 -15.12 18.49 -2.78
CA SER A 80 -14.11 19.19 -1.97
C SER A 80 -12.82 19.33 -2.76
N GLU A 81 -12.28 20.55 -2.78
CA GLU A 81 -11.15 20.93 -3.62
C GLU A 81 -9.87 20.11 -3.33
N PRO A 82 -9.45 19.85 -2.08
CA PRO A 82 -8.15 19.24 -1.82
C PRO A 82 -8.00 17.85 -2.46
N TYR A 83 -8.98 16.94 -2.28
CA TYR A 83 -8.86 15.60 -2.82
C TYR A 83 -8.98 15.55 -4.34
N ILE A 84 -9.81 16.44 -4.94
CA ILE A 84 -9.96 16.55 -6.40
C ILE A 84 -8.65 17.04 -7.03
N LYS A 85 -8.00 18.04 -6.45
CA LYS A 85 -6.70 18.53 -6.90
C LYS A 85 -5.61 17.48 -6.76
N LEU A 86 -5.62 16.70 -5.67
CA LEU A 86 -4.66 15.60 -5.50
C LEU A 86 -4.89 14.53 -6.58
N ALA A 87 -6.13 14.13 -6.84
CA ALA A 87 -6.46 13.18 -7.90
C ALA A 87 -5.96 13.66 -9.27
N GLU A 88 -6.22 14.92 -9.61
CA GLU A 88 -5.73 15.56 -10.84
C GLU A 88 -4.19 15.48 -10.94
N GLN A 89 -3.48 15.83 -9.86
CA GLN A 89 -2.01 15.78 -9.83
C GLN A 89 -1.48 14.36 -9.99
N LEU A 90 -2.09 13.39 -9.34
CA LEU A 90 -1.71 11.98 -9.46
C LEU A 90 -1.90 11.50 -10.91
N CYS A 91 -3.08 11.71 -11.49
CA CYS A 91 -3.36 11.31 -12.87
C CYS A 91 -2.39 11.97 -13.87
N LYS A 92 -2.19 13.29 -13.79
CA LYS A 92 -1.28 14.01 -14.70
C LYS A 92 0.18 13.54 -14.61
N ARG A 93 0.65 13.12 -13.43
CA ARG A 93 2.04 12.71 -13.21
C ARG A 93 2.30 11.24 -13.49
N THR A 94 1.26 10.43 -13.50
CA THR A 94 1.37 8.97 -13.63
C THR A 94 0.84 8.42 -14.96
N GLY A 95 0.02 9.20 -15.66
CA GLY A 95 -0.71 8.71 -16.84
C GLY A 95 -1.92 7.85 -16.50
N MET A 96 -2.24 7.68 -15.20
CA MET A 96 -3.47 7.02 -14.77
C MET A 96 -4.68 7.93 -14.97
N SER A 97 -5.90 7.38 -14.98
CA SER A 97 -7.11 8.13 -15.38
C SER A 97 -7.97 8.54 -14.19
N ASN A 98 -8.11 7.71 -13.19
CA ASN A 98 -9.01 7.94 -12.05
C ASN A 98 -8.38 7.51 -10.72
N VAL A 99 -8.80 8.17 -9.63
CA VAL A 99 -8.32 7.91 -8.28
C VAL A 99 -9.50 7.66 -7.34
N PHE A 100 -9.40 6.63 -6.52
CA PHE A 100 -10.25 6.41 -5.35
C PHE A 100 -9.39 6.53 -4.08
N PHE A 101 -9.86 7.30 -3.09
CA PHE A 101 -9.15 7.50 -1.83
C PHE A 101 -9.72 6.64 -0.71
N ALA A 102 -8.82 6.22 0.20
CA ALA A 102 -9.09 5.43 1.39
C ALA A 102 -8.14 5.86 2.53
N ASN A 103 -8.05 5.10 3.63
CA ASN A 103 -7.31 5.54 4.83
C ASN A 103 -5.99 4.80 5.03
N GLY A 104 -5.90 3.53 4.71
CA GLY A 104 -4.71 2.70 4.93
C GLY A 104 -4.39 1.77 3.78
N GLY A 105 -3.13 1.29 3.70
CA GLY A 105 -2.65 0.45 2.61
C GLY A 105 -3.47 -0.84 2.42
N GLY A 106 -3.85 -1.51 3.52
CA GLY A 106 -4.74 -2.67 3.44
C GLY A 106 -6.10 -2.33 2.82
N GLU A 107 -6.67 -1.17 3.16
CA GLU A 107 -7.93 -0.70 2.61
C GLU A 107 -7.82 -0.35 1.11
N ALA A 108 -6.69 0.26 0.70
CA ALA A 108 -6.41 0.50 -0.72
C ALA A 108 -6.32 -0.82 -1.51
N ASN A 109 -5.60 -1.81 -0.98
CA ASN A 109 -5.48 -3.13 -1.61
C ASN A 109 -6.81 -3.90 -1.64
N GLU A 110 -7.66 -3.79 -0.60
CA GLU A 110 -9.06 -4.26 -0.67
C GLU A 110 -9.82 -3.60 -1.83
N GLY A 111 -9.68 -2.29 -1.99
CA GLY A 111 -10.27 -1.54 -3.10
C GLY A 111 -9.79 -2.04 -4.46
N MET A 112 -8.48 -2.30 -4.60
CA MET A 112 -7.86 -2.81 -5.82
C MET A 112 -8.35 -4.21 -6.18
N ILE A 113 -8.41 -5.13 -5.20
CA ILE A 113 -8.95 -6.49 -5.38
C ILE A 113 -10.44 -6.45 -5.75
N LYS A 114 -11.22 -5.60 -5.07
CA LYS A 114 -12.66 -5.41 -5.38
C LYS A 114 -12.87 -4.88 -6.79
N LEU A 115 -12.06 -3.89 -7.21
CA LEU A 115 -12.12 -3.34 -8.56
C LEU A 115 -11.84 -4.42 -9.60
N ALA A 116 -10.79 -5.21 -9.43
CA ALA A 116 -10.44 -6.29 -10.34
C ALA A 116 -11.56 -7.34 -10.45
N ARG A 117 -12.12 -7.78 -9.34
CA ARG A 117 -13.24 -8.72 -9.30
C ARG A 117 -14.50 -8.16 -9.94
N LYS A 118 -14.81 -6.86 -9.70
CA LYS A 118 -15.98 -6.18 -10.28
C LYS A 118 -15.85 -6.03 -11.80
N TYR A 119 -14.69 -5.57 -12.28
CA TYR A 119 -14.38 -5.48 -13.71
C TYR A 119 -14.56 -6.83 -14.41
N SER A 120 -13.96 -7.87 -13.83
CA SER A 120 -14.06 -9.21 -14.38
C SER A 120 -15.50 -9.74 -14.39
N PHE A 121 -16.27 -9.48 -13.33
CA PHE A 121 -17.67 -9.86 -13.25
C PHE A 121 -18.53 -9.16 -14.30
N ASP A 122 -18.33 -7.87 -14.51
CA ASP A 122 -19.09 -7.11 -15.50
C ASP A 122 -18.83 -7.60 -16.92
N LYS A 123 -17.59 -8.01 -17.20
CA LYS A 123 -17.18 -8.47 -18.52
C LYS A 123 -17.50 -9.94 -18.81
N TYR A 124 -17.40 -10.81 -17.80
CA TYR A 124 -17.41 -12.27 -17.95
C TYR A 124 -18.49 -12.98 -17.11
N GLY A 125 -19.16 -12.29 -16.21
CA GLY A 125 -20.05 -12.90 -15.24
C GLY A 125 -19.33 -13.62 -14.09
N LYS A 126 -20.01 -14.56 -13.45
CA LYS A 126 -19.49 -15.34 -12.33
C LYS A 126 -18.38 -16.31 -12.74
N GLY A 127 -17.46 -16.61 -11.83
CA GLY A 127 -16.48 -17.70 -11.97
C GLY A 127 -15.06 -17.22 -12.34
N ARG A 128 -14.84 -15.91 -12.54
CA ARG A 128 -13.53 -15.34 -12.84
C ARG A 128 -13.18 -14.24 -11.83
N GLY A 129 -12.72 -14.64 -10.65
CA GLY A 129 -12.44 -13.73 -9.54
C GLY A 129 -11.15 -14.07 -8.77
N THR A 130 -10.34 -15.01 -9.27
CA THR A 130 -9.08 -15.40 -8.64
C THR A 130 -7.99 -14.36 -8.97
N VAL A 131 -7.22 -13.98 -7.96
CA VAL A 131 -6.04 -13.12 -8.06
C VAL A 131 -4.80 -13.95 -7.77
N ILE A 132 -3.81 -13.91 -8.66
CA ILE A 132 -2.50 -14.48 -8.41
C ILE A 132 -1.65 -13.42 -7.70
N THR A 133 -1.01 -13.80 -6.59
CA THR A 133 -0.02 -12.98 -5.88
C THR A 133 1.33 -13.67 -5.84
N LEU A 134 2.38 -12.98 -5.44
CA LEU A 134 3.70 -13.60 -5.40
C LEU A 134 4.04 -14.13 -4.00
N VAL A 135 4.80 -15.23 -3.97
CA VAL A 135 5.42 -15.73 -2.73
C VAL A 135 6.29 -14.61 -2.13
N ASN A 136 6.33 -14.51 -0.82
CA ASN A 136 6.97 -13.45 -0.03
C ASN A 136 6.34 -12.05 -0.15
N SER A 137 5.21 -11.89 -0.84
CA SER A 137 4.49 -10.61 -0.90
C SER A 137 3.88 -10.25 0.46
N PHE A 138 3.62 -8.94 0.63
CA PHE A 138 2.85 -8.42 1.77
C PHE A 138 1.86 -7.36 1.29
N HIS A 139 0.56 -7.66 1.38
CA HIS A 139 -0.50 -6.79 0.87
C HIS A 139 -1.40 -6.17 1.94
N GLY A 140 -1.21 -6.53 3.20
CA GLY A 140 -1.96 -5.96 4.33
C GLY A 140 -2.41 -6.99 5.35
N ARG A 141 -3.20 -6.51 6.34
CA ARG A 141 -3.66 -7.32 7.48
C ARG A 141 -5.19 -7.36 7.64
N THR A 142 -5.95 -6.89 6.67
CA THR A 142 -7.38 -7.17 6.58
C THR A 142 -7.57 -8.62 6.16
N ILE A 143 -8.73 -9.22 6.39
CA ILE A 143 -8.95 -10.65 6.11
C ILE A 143 -8.64 -10.99 4.64
N THR A 144 -9.06 -10.13 3.68
CA THR A 144 -8.80 -10.37 2.26
C THR A 144 -7.34 -10.09 1.88
N THR A 145 -6.75 -8.99 2.33
CA THR A 145 -5.34 -8.68 2.02
C THR A 145 -4.37 -9.63 2.73
N LEU A 146 -4.78 -10.18 3.88
CA LEU A 146 -4.05 -11.24 4.55
C LEU A 146 -4.06 -12.52 3.71
N ALA A 147 -5.22 -12.89 3.15
CA ALA A 147 -5.34 -14.00 2.19
C ALA A 147 -4.54 -13.75 0.89
N ALA A 148 -4.33 -12.50 0.48
CA ALA A 148 -3.51 -12.14 -0.66
C ALA A 148 -2.00 -12.16 -0.36
N THR A 149 -1.59 -12.06 0.90
CA THR A 149 -0.19 -12.02 1.34
C THR A 149 0.47 -13.38 1.19
N GLY A 150 1.55 -13.47 0.40
CA GLY A 150 2.23 -14.73 0.06
C GLY A 150 3.27 -15.19 1.08
N GLN A 151 3.00 -15.05 2.39
CA GLN A 151 3.89 -15.42 3.47
C GLN A 151 3.16 -16.31 4.48
N ASP A 152 3.54 -17.57 4.60
CA ASP A 152 2.88 -18.57 5.45
C ASP A 152 2.81 -18.16 6.93
N VAL A 153 3.77 -17.38 7.41
CA VAL A 153 3.80 -16.90 8.81
C VAL A 153 2.55 -16.10 9.18
N PHE A 154 1.90 -15.46 8.22
CA PHE A 154 0.66 -14.72 8.43
C PHE A 154 -0.60 -15.58 8.29
N HIS A 155 -0.49 -16.83 7.82
CA HIS A 155 -1.62 -17.74 7.59
C HIS A 155 -1.86 -18.74 8.73
N ASN A 156 -1.25 -18.55 9.90
CA ASN A 156 -1.37 -19.47 11.02
C ASN A 156 -2.68 -19.35 11.83
N TYR A 157 -3.38 -18.21 11.68
CA TYR A 157 -4.59 -17.87 12.44
C TYR A 157 -5.64 -17.29 11.51
N PHE A 158 -6.74 -16.77 12.03
CA PHE A 158 -7.74 -15.96 11.32
C PHE A 158 -8.54 -16.70 10.25
N PHE A 159 -8.69 -18.02 10.39
CA PHE A 159 -9.54 -18.83 9.50
C PHE A 159 -11.04 -18.55 9.71
N PRO A 160 -11.89 -18.68 8.66
CA PRO A 160 -11.52 -19.02 7.28
C PRO A 160 -10.99 -17.79 6.51
N PHE A 161 -10.03 -18.01 5.62
CA PHE A 161 -9.53 -16.98 4.72
C PHE A 161 -10.48 -16.71 3.57
N THR A 162 -10.39 -15.49 3.00
CA THR A 162 -11.07 -15.14 1.75
C THR A 162 -10.52 -16.01 0.61
N GLU A 163 -11.40 -16.71 -0.09
CA GLU A 163 -11.07 -17.54 -1.24
C GLU A 163 -10.68 -16.73 -2.48
N GLY A 164 -10.05 -17.41 -3.46
CA GLY A 164 -9.71 -16.85 -4.76
C GLY A 164 -8.32 -16.17 -4.77
N PHE A 165 -7.36 -16.73 -4.05
CA PHE A 165 -5.94 -16.36 -4.14
C PHE A 165 -5.09 -17.58 -4.47
N ARG A 166 -4.06 -17.37 -5.32
CA ARG A 166 -3.01 -18.35 -5.62
C ARG A 166 -1.65 -17.65 -5.56
N TYR A 167 -0.63 -18.39 -5.15
CA TYR A 167 0.71 -17.83 -4.95
C TYR A 167 1.67 -18.43 -5.98
N ALA A 168 2.46 -17.57 -6.61
CA ALA A 168 3.46 -17.97 -7.59
C ALA A 168 4.85 -17.45 -7.20
N MET A 169 5.90 -18.18 -7.56
CA MET A 169 7.25 -17.61 -7.56
C MET A 169 7.35 -16.49 -8.61
N PRO A 170 8.26 -15.51 -8.44
CA PRO A 170 8.38 -14.36 -9.36
C PRO A 170 9.06 -14.76 -10.69
N ASN A 171 8.43 -15.65 -11.45
CA ASN A 171 8.77 -16.02 -12.81
C ASN A 171 7.51 -16.46 -13.57
N LEU A 172 7.53 -16.36 -14.92
CA LEU A 172 6.36 -16.62 -15.76
C LEU A 172 5.87 -18.07 -15.69
N ASP A 173 6.77 -19.03 -15.68
CA ASP A 173 6.40 -20.45 -15.64
C ASP A 173 5.60 -20.77 -14.37
N ALA A 174 6.00 -20.21 -13.22
CA ALA A 174 5.28 -20.37 -11.97
C ALA A 174 3.91 -19.66 -11.98
N VAL A 175 3.82 -18.48 -12.58
CA VAL A 175 2.54 -17.76 -12.73
C VAL A 175 1.59 -18.54 -13.64
N GLU A 176 2.07 -19.06 -14.76
CA GLU A 176 1.26 -19.87 -15.69
C GLU A 176 0.87 -21.22 -15.07
N ALA A 177 1.75 -21.85 -14.28
CA ALA A 177 1.48 -23.13 -13.63
C ALA A 177 0.32 -23.07 -12.62
N VAL A 178 0.14 -21.94 -11.94
CA VAL A 178 -0.99 -21.74 -11.00
C VAL A 178 -2.21 -21.09 -11.66
N ALA A 179 -2.09 -20.64 -12.90
CA ALA A 179 -3.17 -19.96 -13.60
C ALA A 179 -4.28 -20.93 -14.00
N GLY A 180 -5.52 -20.44 -13.93
CA GLY A 180 -6.72 -21.09 -14.43
C GLY A 180 -7.59 -20.12 -15.19
N HIS A 181 -8.63 -20.60 -15.81
CA HIS A 181 -9.64 -19.78 -16.49
C HIS A 181 -10.44 -18.84 -15.57
N ASP A 182 -10.34 -19.08 -14.28
CA ASP A 182 -10.96 -18.30 -13.21
C ASP A 182 -10.12 -17.10 -12.74
N VAL A 183 -8.90 -16.89 -13.30
CA VAL A 183 -8.03 -15.78 -12.94
C VAL A 183 -8.53 -14.48 -13.57
N CYS A 184 -8.61 -13.42 -12.75
CA CYS A 184 -8.99 -12.08 -13.19
C CYS A 184 -7.82 -11.08 -13.14
N ALA A 185 -6.81 -11.34 -12.30
CA ALA A 185 -5.72 -10.39 -12.08
C ALA A 185 -4.45 -11.08 -11.55
N VAL A 186 -3.32 -10.41 -11.75
CA VAL A 186 -2.07 -10.68 -11.02
C VAL A 186 -1.72 -9.43 -10.20
N MET A 187 -1.38 -9.61 -8.92
CA MET A 187 -1.04 -8.53 -7.99
C MET A 187 0.40 -8.68 -7.52
N VAL A 188 1.19 -7.62 -7.68
CA VAL A 188 2.62 -7.63 -7.38
C VAL A 188 3.06 -6.36 -6.64
N GLU A 189 4.09 -6.49 -5.81
CA GLU A 189 4.98 -5.40 -5.39
C GLU A 189 6.18 -5.39 -6.32
N LEU A 190 6.55 -4.27 -6.92
CA LEU A 190 7.75 -4.19 -7.78
C LEU A 190 9.06 -4.31 -6.98
N VAL A 191 8.99 -3.96 -5.69
CA VAL A 191 10.01 -4.30 -4.70
C VAL A 191 9.27 -4.87 -3.48
N GLN A 192 9.42 -6.14 -3.20
CA GLN A 192 8.82 -6.78 -2.02
C GLN A 192 9.48 -6.25 -0.75
N GLY A 193 8.82 -5.29 -0.08
CA GLY A 193 9.40 -4.61 1.07
C GLY A 193 9.53 -5.50 2.29
N GLU A 194 8.44 -6.04 2.78
CA GLU A 194 8.40 -6.94 3.95
C GLU A 194 9.03 -8.31 3.64
N GLY A 195 9.11 -8.69 2.38
CA GLY A 195 9.77 -9.91 1.90
C GLY A 195 11.31 -9.85 1.89
N GLY A 196 11.92 -8.73 2.36
CA GLY A 196 13.38 -8.58 2.46
C GLY A 196 13.98 -7.56 1.51
N VAL A 197 13.21 -6.59 1.04
CA VAL A 197 13.59 -5.53 0.06
C VAL A 197 14.11 -6.17 -1.24
N MET A 198 13.29 -7.04 -1.81
CA MET A 198 13.62 -7.81 -3.01
C MET A 198 13.00 -7.16 -4.27
N PRO A 199 13.78 -6.47 -5.10
CA PRO A 199 13.28 -5.95 -6.37
C PRO A 199 12.97 -7.10 -7.33
N LEU A 200 11.86 -7.00 -8.04
CA LEU A 200 11.55 -7.90 -9.14
C LEU A 200 12.43 -7.59 -10.34
N ASP A 201 12.77 -8.62 -11.10
CA ASP A 201 13.47 -8.47 -12.36
C ASP A 201 12.61 -7.70 -13.39
N LYS A 202 13.20 -6.73 -14.10
CA LYS A 202 12.46 -5.89 -15.06
C LYS A 202 11.94 -6.69 -16.26
N GLU A 203 12.71 -7.65 -16.74
CA GLU A 203 12.30 -8.50 -17.88
C GLU A 203 11.10 -9.36 -17.47
N PHE A 204 11.12 -9.92 -16.25
CA PHE A 204 9.97 -10.63 -15.70
C PHE A 204 8.73 -9.73 -15.62
N VAL A 205 8.87 -8.49 -15.10
CA VAL A 205 7.74 -7.57 -14.94
C VAL A 205 7.13 -7.17 -16.29
N HIS A 206 7.96 -6.90 -17.29
CA HIS A 206 7.48 -6.63 -18.65
C HIS A 206 6.76 -7.84 -19.26
N ALA A 207 7.36 -9.01 -19.17
CA ALA A 207 6.75 -10.24 -19.68
C ALA A 207 5.45 -10.60 -18.93
N LEU A 208 5.36 -10.28 -17.63
CA LEU A 208 4.13 -10.42 -16.84
C LEU A 208 3.04 -9.45 -17.33
N ALA A 209 3.39 -8.20 -17.62
CA ALA A 209 2.46 -7.22 -18.18
C ALA A 209 1.89 -7.70 -19.54
N ASP A 210 2.76 -8.17 -20.43
CA ASP A 210 2.37 -8.75 -21.72
C ASP A 210 1.47 -9.99 -21.55
N LEU A 211 1.77 -10.85 -20.57
CA LEU A 211 0.95 -12.01 -20.25
C LEU A 211 -0.44 -11.58 -19.73
N CYS A 212 -0.51 -10.58 -18.86
CA CYS A 212 -1.77 -10.03 -18.36
C CYS A 212 -2.62 -9.48 -19.50
N GLU A 213 -2.03 -8.70 -20.41
CA GLU A 213 -2.74 -8.19 -21.59
C GLU A 213 -3.27 -9.34 -22.47
N LYS A 214 -2.42 -10.32 -22.80
CA LYS A 214 -2.77 -11.47 -23.64
C LYS A 214 -3.88 -12.34 -23.05
N ARG A 215 -3.92 -12.49 -21.72
CA ARG A 215 -4.90 -13.31 -20.99
C ARG A 215 -6.14 -12.53 -20.57
N ASP A 216 -6.15 -11.22 -20.83
CA ASP A 216 -7.14 -10.27 -20.33
C ASP A 216 -7.29 -10.35 -18.79
N TRP A 217 -6.16 -10.42 -18.11
CA TRP A 217 -6.04 -10.23 -16.68
C TRP A 217 -5.69 -8.78 -16.38
N LEU A 218 -6.08 -8.29 -15.20
CA LEU A 218 -5.60 -6.99 -14.75
C LEU A 218 -4.23 -7.13 -14.08
N LEU A 219 -3.30 -6.23 -14.42
CA LEU A 219 -2.05 -6.06 -13.70
C LEU A 219 -2.26 -5.07 -12.56
N LEU A 220 -2.20 -5.56 -11.33
CA LEU A 220 -2.35 -4.80 -10.11
C LEU A 220 -0.97 -4.59 -9.47
N VAL A 221 -0.58 -3.33 -9.26
CA VAL A 221 0.71 -3.01 -8.63
C VAL A 221 0.49 -2.38 -7.26
N ASP A 222 0.99 -3.06 -6.24
CA ASP A 222 1.00 -2.56 -4.87
C ASP A 222 2.18 -1.59 -4.68
N GLU A 223 1.88 -0.30 -4.70
CA GLU A 223 2.83 0.79 -4.49
C GLU A 223 2.72 1.40 -3.07
N VAL A 224 2.09 0.68 -2.15
CA VAL A 224 1.94 1.15 -0.76
C VAL A 224 3.30 1.46 -0.13
N GLN A 225 4.32 0.66 -0.41
CA GLN A 225 5.67 0.90 0.11
C GLN A 225 6.61 1.55 -0.90
N THR A 226 6.51 1.21 -2.17
CA THR A 226 7.41 1.68 -3.22
C THR A 226 7.07 3.07 -3.76
N GLY A 227 5.82 3.50 -3.60
CA GLY A 227 5.33 4.77 -4.13
C GLY A 227 5.82 6.01 -3.37
N VAL A 228 5.42 7.14 -3.88
CA VAL A 228 5.62 8.48 -3.30
C VAL A 228 7.11 8.80 -3.09
N GLY A 229 7.93 8.49 -4.11
CA GLY A 229 9.34 8.85 -4.15
C GLY A 229 10.27 7.88 -3.41
N ARG A 230 9.79 6.77 -2.86
CA ARG A 230 10.60 5.81 -2.09
C ARG A 230 11.75 5.21 -2.89
N THR A 231 11.53 4.91 -4.16
CA THR A 231 12.52 4.28 -5.06
C THR A 231 13.27 5.28 -5.94
N GLY A 232 12.92 6.58 -5.85
CA GLY A 232 13.51 7.65 -6.67
C GLY A 232 12.54 8.24 -7.69
N SER A 233 11.59 7.47 -8.20
CA SER A 233 10.47 7.91 -9.02
C SER A 233 9.23 8.18 -8.17
N LEU A 234 8.23 8.92 -8.68
CA LEU A 234 6.99 9.15 -7.93
C LEU A 234 6.30 7.82 -7.59
N PHE A 235 6.26 6.90 -8.55
CA PHE A 235 5.86 5.51 -8.36
C PHE A 235 6.86 4.58 -9.06
N ALA A 236 7.12 3.42 -8.49
CA ALA A 236 8.11 2.48 -9.03
C ALA A 236 7.74 1.94 -10.42
N PHE A 237 6.45 1.81 -10.74
CA PHE A 237 6.02 1.37 -12.06
C PHE A 237 6.52 2.28 -13.20
N GLN A 238 6.74 3.58 -12.91
CA GLN A 238 7.32 4.51 -13.88
C GLN A 238 8.78 4.18 -14.17
N GLU A 239 9.54 3.77 -13.16
CA GLU A 239 10.94 3.34 -13.30
C GLU A 239 11.05 2.00 -14.02
N TYR A 240 10.08 1.12 -13.82
CA TYR A 240 9.97 -0.14 -14.54
C TYR A 240 9.49 0.04 -15.98
N GLY A 241 8.98 1.21 -16.34
CA GLY A 241 8.51 1.51 -17.70
C GLY A 241 7.22 0.77 -18.09
N ILE A 242 6.37 0.45 -17.12
CA ILE A 242 5.06 -0.18 -17.30
C ILE A 242 3.93 0.76 -16.92
N THR A 243 2.73 0.50 -17.40
CA THR A 243 1.49 1.14 -16.95
C THR A 243 0.57 0.04 -16.42
N PRO A 244 0.41 -0.10 -15.09
CA PRO A 244 -0.51 -1.08 -14.53
C PRO A 244 -1.96 -0.72 -14.82
N ASP A 245 -2.87 -1.70 -14.77
CA ASP A 245 -4.30 -1.42 -14.82
C ASP A 245 -4.78 -0.71 -13.56
N VAL A 246 -4.24 -1.11 -12.39
CA VAL A 246 -4.50 -0.46 -11.11
C VAL A 246 -3.21 -0.42 -10.28
N ALA A 247 -2.95 0.71 -9.64
CA ALA A 247 -1.89 0.85 -8.65
C ALA A 247 -2.45 1.35 -7.31
N SER A 248 -2.09 0.71 -6.20
CA SER A 248 -2.42 1.21 -4.86
C SER A 248 -1.32 2.12 -4.32
N PHE A 249 -1.68 3.02 -3.43
CA PHE A 249 -0.74 3.90 -2.74
C PHE A 249 -1.18 4.18 -1.30
N ALA A 250 -0.21 4.40 -0.42
CA ALA A 250 -0.44 4.78 0.98
C ALA A 250 0.84 5.39 1.59
N LYS A 251 1.11 5.11 2.85
CA LYS A 251 2.35 5.46 3.57
C LYS A 251 2.78 6.91 3.33
N GLY A 252 3.74 7.13 2.43
CA GLY A 252 4.35 8.43 2.16
C GLY A 252 3.39 9.51 1.64
N ILE A 253 2.22 9.16 1.08
CA ILE A 253 1.33 10.11 0.41
C ILE A 253 0.83 11.23 1.33
N ALA A 254 0.64 10.95 2.60
CA ALA A 254 0.16 11.93 3.57
C ALA A 254 1.22 12.33 4.63
N GLY A 255 2.47 11.84 4.49
CA GLY A 255 3.58 12.24 5.37
C GLY A 255 3.38 11.92 6.86
N GLY A 256 2.51 10.98 7.20
CA GLY A 256 2.24 10.55 8.59
C GLY A 256 0.76 10.48 8.96
N LEU A 257 -0.14 11.11 8.19
CA LEU A 257 -1.58 10.99 8.41
C LEU A 257 -2.16 9.74 7.70
N PRO A 258 -3.25 9.18 8.22
CA PRO A 258 -3.97 8.11 7.56
C PRO A 258 -4.52 8.55 6.20
N MET A 259 -3.95 8.04 5.13
CA MET A 259 -4.41 8.26 3.77
C MET A 259 -3.87 7.18 2.85
N SER A 260 -4.69 6.73 1.93
CA SER A 260 -4.33 5.80 0.87
C SER A 260 -5.27 5.95 -0.32
N GLY A 261 -5.08 5.14 -1.33
CA GLY A 261 -6.00 5.04 -2.46
C GLY A 261 -5.50 4.10 -3.53
N ILE A 262 -6.26 4.06 -4.59
CA ILE A 262 -5.90 3.37 -5.83
C ILE A 262 -6.02 4.33 -7.00
N MET A 263 -5.20 4.11 -8.00
CA MET A 263 -5.27 4.75 -9.32
C MET A 263 -5.58 3.67 -10.35
N ALA A 264 -6.48 3.92 -11.27
CA ALA A 264 -6.79 3.03 -12.38
C ALA A 264 -6.53 3.72 -13.73
N ASN A 265 -6.22 2.92 -14.76
CA ASN A 265 -6.16 3.37 -16.15
C ASN A 265 -7.58 3.51 -16.75
N GLU A 266 -7.68 3.77 -18.04
CA GLU A 266 -8.98 3.95 -18.73
C GLU A 266 -9.74 2.65 -18.99
N LYS A 267 -9.09 1.48 -18.86
CA LYS A 267 -9.68 0.17 -19.14
C LYS A 267 -10.85 -0.14 -18.19
#